data_9da114df73d1060d22c1f3b7fbbc4ecb
#
_entry.id   9da114df73d1060d22c1f3b7fbbc4ecb
#
_cell.length_a   1.000
_cell.length_b   1.000
_cell.length_c   1.000
_cell.angle_alpha   90.00
_cell.angle_beta   90.00
_cell.angle_gamma   90.00
#
_symmetry.space_group_name_H-M   'P 1'
#
loop_
_entity.id
_entity.type
_entity.pdbx_description
1 polymer ?
#
loop_
_entity_poly.entity_id
_entity_poly.type
_entity_poly.pdbx_seq_one_letter_code
_entity_poly.pdbx_strand_id
1 'polypeptide(L)'
;EEREIVKTGRRAFPAFEALFVESPRMAMAAVYEDKIIGGIIYKFISSGGKRIAYISEAFVDPDYHGSGVGTKLYKETFCHIWDQGCDGMTALVKDDNVASWKLFMENGFKRAGAFEVIRQAGISGALLQYLKTPVPFAVGMDFYMVMKETSVKEKDTGFCQLFSFLASNFLLLLPVWLQLFRRSPQSLPVFMSAYFTVLTLFVLTRYAGTLFSRRSWKFRFNNGGSFLTVLLGLFGNTFPMNGNWYPDKYENTPDFRRDMAI
;
A
#
# COMPACT_ATOMS: atom_id res chain seq x y z
N GLU A 1 -6.56 -8.58 27.62
CA GLU A 1 -7.21 -8.35 26.32
C GLU A 1 -6.20 -7.85 25.28
N GLU A 2 -5.49 -6.73 25.48
CA GLU A 2 -4.48 -6.21 24.54
C GLU A 2 -3.42 -7.25 24.17
N ARG A 3 -2.89 -7.98 25.14
CA ARG A 3 -1.88 -9.04 24.91
C ARG A 3 -2.41 -10.18 24.04
N GLU A 4 -3.68 -10.54 24.20
CA GLU A 4 -4.31 -11.59 23.38
C GLU A 4 -4.56 -11.10 21.95
N ILE A 5 -4.93 -9.83 21.73
CA ILE A 5 -5.04 -9.22 20.40
C ILE A 5 -3.68 -9.30 19.69
N VAL A 6 -2.59 -8.88 20.35
CA VAL A 6 -1.24 -8.94 19.78
C VAL A 6 -0.81 -10.37 19.47
N LYS A 7 -1.10 -11.31 20.36
CA LYS A 7 -0.75 -12.73 20.18
C LYS A 7 -1.49 -13.34 18.97
N THR A 8 -2.80 -13.09 18.87
CA THR A 8 -3.60 -13.55 17.71
C THR A 8 -3.14 -12.87 16.43
N GLY A 9 -2.87 -11.57 16.43
CA GLY A 9 -2.31 -10.85 15.31
C GLY A 9 -0.98 -11.45 14.83
N ARG A 10 -0.04 -11.69 15.74
CA ARG A 10 1.26 -12.32 15.41
C ARG A 10 1.12 -13.71 14.81
N ARG A 11 0.11 -14.47 15.21
CA ARG A 11 -0.20 -15.79 14.63
C ARG A 11 -0.79 -15.67 13.22
N ALA A 12 -1.55 -14.62 12.97
CA ALA A 12 -2.22 -14.40 11.69
C ALA A 12 -1.29 -13.86 10.59
N PHE A 13 -0.22 -13.17 10.97
CA PHE A 13 0.72 -12.59 10.02
C PHE A 13 1.93 -13.49 9.74
N PRO A 14 2.54 -13.39 8.53
CA PRO A 14 3.85 -13.99 8.25
C PRO A 14 4.90 -13.52 9.26
N ALA A 15 5.92 -14.36 9.49
CA ALA A 15 6.92 -14.16 10.56
C ALA A 15 7.57 -12.77 10.57
N PHE A 16 7.87 -12.21 9.38
CA PHE A 16 8.43 -10.86 9.28
C PHE A 16 7.43 -9.78 9.68
N GLU A 17 6.20 -9.87 9.23
CA GLU A 17 5.14 -8.89 9.53
C GLU A 17 4.70 -8.97 10.99
N ALA A 18 4.71 -10.16 11.57
CA ALA A 18 4.39 -10.40 12.97
C ALA A 18 5.28 -9.60 13.95
N LEU A 19 6.51 -9.22 13.51
CA LEU A 19 7.41 -8.39 14.30
C LEU A 19 6.91 -6.95 14.48
N PHE A 20 6.07 -6.47 13.58
CA PHE A 20 5.58 -5.09 13.57
C PHE A 20 4.19 -4.93 14.18
N VAL A 21 3.58 -6.02 14.69
CA VAL A 21 2.30 -5.95 15.37
C VAL A 21 2.46 -5.13 16.66
N GLU A 22 1.93 -3.90 16.62
CA GLU A 22 2.00 -2.93 17.72
C GLU A 22 1.02 -3.30 18.85
N SER A 23 1.34 -2.93 20.07
CA SER A 23 0.36 -2.96 21.17
C SER A 23 -0.76 -1.96 20.88
N PRO A 24 -2.03 -2.40 20.86
CA PRO A 24 -3.12 -1.54 20.43
C PRO A 24 -3.41 -0.48 21.49
N ARG A 25 -3.44 0.79 21.07
CA ARG A 25 -4.07 1.86 21.87
C ARG A 25 -5.58 1.86 21.67
N MET A 26 -6.01 1.50 20.46
CA MET A 26 -7.40 1.37 20.06
C MET A 26 -7.53 0.16 19.16
N ALA A 27 -8.46 -0.72 19.48
CA ALA A 27 -8.73 -1.90 18.69
C ALA A 27 -10.21 -2.32 18.81
N MET A 28 -10.68 -2.98 17.76
CA MET A 28 -11.91 -3.78 17.78
C MET A 28 -11.53 -5.23 17.64
N ALA A 29 -12.07 -6.09 18.48
CA ALA A 29 -11.81 -7.52 18.48
C ALA A 29 -13.07 -8.31 18.13
N ALA A 30 -12.90 -9.36 17.32
CA ALA A 30 -13.91 -10.39 17.15
C ALA A 30 -13.63 -11.49 18.19
N VAL A 31 -14.63 -11.80 18.97
CA VAL A 31 -14.56 -12.82 20.04
C VAL A 31 -15.51 -13.98 19.72
N TYR A 32 -15.04 -15.19 19.88
CA TYR A 32 -15.81 -16.42 19.77
C TYR A 32 -15.40 -17.39 20.88
N GLU A 33 -16.35 -17.88 21.68
CA GLU A 33 -16.09 -18.77 22.83
C GLU A 33 -14.96 -18.29 23.74
N ASP A 34 -15.05 -16.99 24.14
CA ASP A 34 -14.06 -16.28 24.98
C ASP A 34 -12.65 -16.19 24.41
N LYS A 35 -12.49 -16.49 23.11
CA LYS A 35 -11.21 -16.34 22.40
C LYS A 35 -11.28 -15.21 21.40
N ILE A 36 -10.20 -14.42 21.30
CA ILE A 36 -10.04 -13.43 20.25
C ILE A 36 -9.65 -14.15 18.97
N ILE A 37 -10.54 -14.10 17.96
CA ILE A 37 -10.38 -14.73 16.67
C ILE A 37 -10.08 -13.75 15.53
N GLY A 38 -10.03 -12.46 15.82
CA GLY A 38 -9.66 -11.42 14.87
C GLY A 38 -9.59 -10.06 15.53
N GLY A 39 -8.96 -9.11 14.86
CA GLY A 39 -8.84 -7.74 15.35
C GLY A 39 -8.53 -6.73 14.26
N ILE A 40 -8.95 -5.48 14.51
CA ILE A 40 -8.53 -4.31 13.75
C ILE A 40 -7.95 -3.32 14.74
N ILE A 41 -6.68 -2.95 14.53
CA ILE A 41 -5.96 -1.96 15.32
C ILE A 41 -5.94 -0.67 14.53
N TYR A 42 -6.25 0.44 15.18
CA TYR A 42 -6.28 1.74 14.54
C TYR A 42 -5.81 2.86 15.48
N LYS A 43 -5.48 4.00 14.91
CA LYS A 43 -5.09 5.22 15.63
C LYS A 43 -5.61 6.45 14.91
N PHE A 44 -5.92 7.51 15.66
CA PHE A 44 -6.27 8.78 15.05
C PHE A 44 -5.04 9.63 14.78
N ILE A 45 -5.03 10.26 13.61
CA ILE A 45 -4.03 11.23 13.18
C ILE A 45 -4.78 12.53 12.92
N SER A 46 -4.50 13.54 13.76
CA SER A 46 -5.13 14.85 13.61
C SER A 46 -4.13 15.84 13.05
N SER A 47 -4.50 16.53 11.98
CA SER A 47 -3.71 17.59 11.35
C SER A 47 -4.58 18.49 10.49
N GLY A 48 -4.33 19.79 10.51
CA GLY A 48 -5.05 20.77 9.68
C GLY A 48 -6.55 20.81 9.93
N GLY A 49 -7.00 20.58 11.16
CA GLY A 49 -8.42 20.55 11.53
C GLY A 49 -9.14 19.25 11.14
N LYS A 50 -8.46 18.28 10.53
CA LYS A 50 -9.03 16.98 10.18
C LYS A 50 -8.53 15.88 11.12
N ARG A 51 -9.46 14.97 11.50
CA ARG A 51 -9.20 13.80 12.32
C ARG A 51 -9.40 12.54 11.46
N ILE A 52 -8.30 11.92 11.07
CA ILE A 52 -8.29 10.74 10.19
C ILE A 52 -7.91 9.50 10.99
N ALA A 53 -8.71 8.44 10.90
CA ALA A 53 -8.38 7.16 11.50
C ALA A 53 -7.44 6.38 10.55
N TYR A 54 -6.28 6.02 11.04
CA TYR A 54 -5.35 5.13 10.33
C TYR A 54 -5.52 3.71 10.85
N ILE A 55 -5.90 2.80 9.96
CA ILE A 55 -5.98 1.37 10.24
C ILE A 55 -4.57 0.81 10.08
N SER A 56 -3.94 0.47 11.21
CA SER A 56 -2.57 -0.05 11.19
C SER A 56 -2.53 -1.54 10.88
N GLU A 57 -3.46 -2.30 11.43
CA GLU A 57 -3.47 -3.76 11.29
C GLU A 57 -4.91 -4.27 11.26
N ALA A 58 -5.14 -5.28 10.44
CA ALA A 58 -6.40 -6.00 10.37
C ALA A 58 -6.12 -7.48 10.12
N PHE A 59 -6.61 -8.35 10.98
CA PHE A 59 -6.34 -9.78 10.92
C PHE A 59 -7.52 -10.62 11.42
N VAL A 60 -7.57 -11.84 10.91
CA VAL A 60 -8.45 -12.91 11.40
C VAL A 60 -7.58 -14.14 11.61
N ASP A 61 -7.81 -14.88 12.68
CA ASP A 61 -7.10 -16.13 12.96
C ASP A 61 -7.30 -17.09 11.76
N PRO A 62 -6.24 -17.72 11.24
CA PRO A 62 -6.30 -18.61 10.09
C PRO A 62 -7.37 -19.72 10.18
N ASP A 63 -7.63 -20.22 11.38
CA ASP A 63 -8.63 -21.27 11.61
C ASP A 63 -10.06 -20.79 11.33
N TYR A 64 -10.28 -19.47 11.26
CA TYR A 64 -11.59 -18.84 11.00
C TYR A 64 -11.66 -18.13 9.64
N HIS A 65 -10.67 -18.35 8.75
CA HIS A 65 -10.72 -17.80 7.41
C HIS A 65 -11.91 -18.37 6.62
N GLY A 66 -12.54 -17.52 5.81
CA GLY A 66 -13.71 -17.91 5.00
C GLY A 66 -15.05 -17.99 5.75
N SER A 67 -15.06 -17.80 7.08
CA SER A 67 -16.28 -17.84 7.92
C SER A 67 -17.10 -16.55 7.92
N GLY A 68 -16.64 -15.50 7.22
CA GLY A 68 -17.29 -14.19 7.20
C GLY A 68 -16.93 -13.27 8.38
N VAL A 69 -16.12 -13.74 9.32
CA VAL A 69 -15.64 -12.96 10.48
C VAL A 69 -14.97 -11.67 10.03
N GLY A 70 -14.07 -11.72 9.04
CA GLY A 70 -13.40 -10.53 8.52
C GLY A 70 -14.37 -9.50 7.99
N THR A 71 -15.32 -9.90 7.14
CA THR A 71 -16.33 -8.98 6.56
C THR A 71 -17.13 -8.27 7.65
N LYS A 72 -17.59 -9.01 8.66
CA LYS A 72 -18.33 -8.44 9.78
C LYS A 72 -17.46 -7.51 10.63
N LEU A 73 -16.25 -7.94 10.97
CA LEU A 73 -15.30 -7.16 11.76
C LEU A 73 -14.96 -5.82 11.11
N TYR A 74 -14.67 -5.80 9.79
CA TYR A 74 -14.41 -4.56 9.06
C TYR A 74 -15.60 -3.61 9.09
N LYS A 75 -16.80 -4.12 8.78
CA LYS A 75 -18.04 -3.31 8.78
C LYS A 75 -18.32 -2.67 10.13
N GLU A 76 -18.31 -3.46 11.19
CA GLU A 76 -18.59 -2.99 12.56
C GLU A 76 -17.54 -1.99 13.03
N THR A 77 -16.25 -2.28 12.76
CA THR A 77 -15.15 -1.38 13.13
C THR A 77 -15.27 -0.04 12.42
N PHE A 78 -15.58 -0.04 11.13
CA PHE A 78 -15.68 1.22 10.39
C PHE A 78 -16.90 2.04 10.81
N CYS A 79 -18.05 1.40 11.09
CA CYS A 79 -19.20 2.08 11.70
C CYS A 79 -18.80 2.72 13.03
N HIS A 80 -18.15 1.96 13.90
CA HIS A 80 -17.69 2.47 15.19
C HIS A 80 -16.72 3.65 15.06
N ILE A 81 -15.78 3.60 14.11
CA ILE A 81 -14.84 4.69 13.85
C ILE A 81 -15.57 5.94 13.34
N TRP A 82 -16.57 5.78 12.46
CA TRP A 82 -17.40 6.90 11.99
C TRP A 82 -18.18 7.57 13.13
N ASP A 83 -18.71 6.77 14.05
CA ASP A 83 -19.46 7.26 15.23
C ASP A 83 -18.57 8.06 16.18
N GLN A 84 -17.25 7.82 16.17
CA GLN A 84 -16.27 8.62 16.92
C GLN A 84 -15.96 9.98 16.28
N GLY A 85 -16.65 10.37 15.20
CA GLY A 85 -16.56 11.69 14.59
C GLY A 85 -15.26 11.95 13.85
N CYS A 86 -14.72 10.96 13.12
CA CYS A 86 -13.59 11.18 12.22
C CYS A 86 -14.05 11.75 10.86
N ASP A 87 -13.14 12.45 10.17
CA ASP A 87 -13.36 13.02 8.84
C ASP A 87 -13.03 12.02 7.72
N GLY A 88 -12.28 10.98 8.02
CA GLY A 88 -11.89 9.96 7.09
C GLY A 88 -11.14 8.80 7.73
N MET A 89 -10.94 7.76 6.94
CA MET A 89 -10.13 6.61 7.32
C MET A 89 -9.09 6.31 6.24
N THR A 90 -7.94 5.80 6.67
CA THR A 90 -6.83 5.42 5.79
C THR A 90 -6.22 4.09 6.21
N ALA A 91 -5.67 3.38 5.24
CA ALA A 91 -4.92 2.14 5.45
C ALA A 91 -3.80 2.04 4.43
N LEU A 92 -2.74 1.33 4.78
CA LEU A 92 -1.70 0.89 3.84
C LEU A 92 -1.82 -0.61 3.65
N VAL A 93 -1.98 -1.05 2.41
CA VAL A 93 -2.24 -2.46 2.07
C VAL A 93 -1.29 -2.88 0.97
N LYS A 94 -0.72 -4.07 1.11
CA LYS A 94 0.10 -4.67 0.05
C LYS A 94 -0.75 -5.03 -1.16
N ASP A 95 -0.19 -4.91 -2.34
CA ASP A 95 -0.84 -5.25 -3.61
C ASP A 95 -1.28 -6.72 -3.70
N ASP A 96 -0.49 -7.61 -3.10
CA ASP A 96 -0.76 -9.06 -3.07
C ASP A 96 -1.77 -9.46 -1.98
N ASN A 97 -2.05 -8.59 -1.02
CA ASN A 97 -3.06 -8.84 0.02
C ASN A 97 -4.48 -8.53 -0.47
N VAL A 98 -4.92 -9.32 -1.45
CA VAL A 98 -6.20 -9.14 -2.12
C VAL A 98 -7.39 -9.25 -1.17
N ALA A 99 -7.32 -10.12 -0.18
CA ALA A 99 -8.39 -10.28 0.81
C ALA A 99 -8.63 -8.97 1.57
N SER A 100 -7.56 -8.29 1.98
CA SER A 100 -7.64 -7.02 2.69
C SER A 100 -8.15 -5.88 1.80
N TRP A 101 -7.51 -5.63 0.66
CA TRP A 101 -7.90 -4.47 -0.14
C TRP A 101 -9.33 -4.60 -0.70
N LYS A 102 -9.80 -5.83 -0.97
CA LYS A 102 -11.18 -6.07 -1.35
C LYS A 102 -12.15 -5.62 -0.25
N LEU A 103 -11.90 -6.01 1.00
CA LEU A 103 -12.72 -5.59 2.14
C LEU A 103 -12.70 -4.07 2.34
N PHE A 104 -11.55 -3.41 2.17
CA PHE A 104 -11.49 -1.95 2.18
C PHE A 104 -12.34 -1.33 1.06
N MET A 105 -12.23 -1.82 -0.17
CA MET A 105 -13.00 -1.29 -1.31
C MET A 105 -14.51 -1.53 -1.14
N GLU A 106 -14.93 -2.68 -0.63
CA GLU A 106 -16.34 -2.99 -0.32
C GLU A 106 -16.92 -2.02 0.74
N ASN A 107 -16.07 -1.45 1.59
CA ASN A 107 -16.43 -0.43 2.58
C ASN A 107 -16.18 1.02 2.09
N GLY A 108 -16.08 1.23 0.78
CA GLY A 108 -16.01 2.57 0.18
C GLY A 108 -14.62 3.18 0.09
N PHE A 109 -13.58 2.50 0.55
CA PHE A 109 -12.21 2.97 0.36
C PHE A 109 -11.82 2.93 -1.11
N LYS A 110 -10.98 3.89 -1.52
CA LYS A 110 -10.38 3.94 -2.84
C LYS A 110 -8.87 4.03 -2.71
N ARG A 111 -8.17 3.46 -3.67
CA ARG A 111 -6.73 3.58 -3.75
C ARG A 111 -6.34 5.01 -4.09
N ALA A 112 -5.61 5.68 -3.20
CA ALA A 112 -5.25 7.08 -3.33
C ALA A 112 -3.76 7.22 -3.69
N GLY A 113 -3.47 8.06 -4.68
CA GLY A 113 -2.10 8.50 -4.96
C GLY A 113 -1.66 9.59 -3.99
N ALA A 114 -0.35 9.89 -3.94
CA ALA A 114 0.22 10.89 -3.03
C ALA A 114 -0.46 12.27 -3.15
N PHE A 115 -0.75 12.73 -4.37
CA PHE A 115 -1.45 13.99 -4.61
C PHE A 115 -2.88 13.99 -4.05
N GLU A 116 -3.57 12.85 -4.10
CA GLU A 116 -4.91 12.73 -3.55
C GLU A 116 -4.88 12.76 -2.02
N VAL A 117 -3.89 12.11 -1.40
CA VAL A 117 -3.69 12.18 0.05
C VAL A 117 -3.43 13.63 0.48
N ILE A 118 -2.57 14.37 -0.25
CA ILE A 118 -2.32 15.79 0.00
C ILE A 118 -3.59 16.61 -0.18
N ARG A 119 -4.37 16.37 -1.22
CA ARG A 119 -5.62 17.09 -1.49
C ARG A 119 -6.64 16.90 -0.36
N GLN A 120 -6.74 15.68 0.18
CA GLN A 120 -7.72 15.34 1.22
C GLN A 120 -7.27 15.72 2.62
N ALA A 121 -6.01 15.46 2.96
CA ALA A 121 -5.48 15.66 4.31
C ALA A 121 -4.68 16.98 4.49
N GLY A 122 -4.46 17.71 3.39
CA GLY A 122 -3.51 18.83 3.37
C GLY A 122 -2.05 18.35 3.38
N ILE A 123 -1.10 19.26 3.11
CA ILE A 123 0.34 18.91 3.05
C ILE A 123 0.83 18.39 4.41
N SER A 124 0.51 19.08 5.49
CA SER A 124 0.92 18.70 6.84
C SER A 124 0.29 17.37 7.28
N GLY A 125 -0.99 17.14 6.93
CA GLY A 125 -1.70 15.90 7.22
C GLY A 125 -1.13 14.72 6.44
N ALA A 126 -0.84 14.90 5.16
CA ALA A 126 -0.20 13.88 4.34
C ALA A 126 1.20 13.53 4.86
N LEU A 127 2.03 14.54 5.15
CA LEU A 127 3.36 14.32 5.72
C LEU A 127 3.29 13.56 7.05
N LEU A 128 2.35 13.93 7.92
CA LEU A 128 2.18 13.27 9.21
C LEU A 128 1.70 11.82 9.05
N GLN A 129 0.84 11.52 8.06
CA GLN A 129 0.45 10.16 7.71
C GLN A 129 1.70 9.33 7.35
N TYR A 130 2.52 9.80 6.43
CA TYR A 130 3.75 9.11 6.01
C TYR A 130 4.77 8.96 7.14
N LEU A 131 4.95 9.97 7.98
CA LEU A 131 5.87 9.91 9.12
C LEU A 131 5.42 8.92 10.22
N LYS A 132 4.11 8.76 10.40
CA LYS A 132 3.56 7.80 11.37
C LYS A 132 3.43 6.37 10.83
N THR A 133 3.70 6.16 9.54
CA THR A 133 3.62 4.87 8.86
C THR A 133 4.86 4.57 8.01
N PRO A 134 6.09 4.77 8.55
CA PRO A 134 7.29 4.71 7.72
C PRO A 134 7.58 3.33 7.14
N VAL A 135 7.37 2.26 7.91
CA VAL A 135 7.70 0.89 7.49
C VAL A 135 6.75 0.40 6.39
N PRO A 136 5.41 0.44 6.55
CA PRO A 136 4.48 0.06 5.49
C PRO A 136 4.68 0.85 4.21
N PHE A 137 4.97 2.14 4.34
CA PHE A 137 5.25 3.00 3.20
C PHE A 137 6.56 2.63 2.49
N ALA A 138 7.62 2.34 3.25
CA ALA A 138 8.92 1.97 2.70
C ALA A 138 8.92 0.64 1.93
N VAL A 139 8.09 -0.33 2.36
CA VAL A 139 7.98 -1.64 1.69
C VAL A 139 6.99 -1.66 0.51
N GLY A 140 6.45 -0.51 0.13
CA GLY A 140 5.69 -0.39 -1.11
C GLY A 140 4.21 -0.74 -1.01
N MET A 141 3.58 -0.51 0.13
CA MET A 141 2.13 -0.66 0.27
C MET A 141 1.36 0.46 -0.42
N ASP A 142 0.22 0.13 -1.01
CA ASP A 142 -0.71 1.10 -1.57
C ASP A 142 -1.55 1.77 -0.47
N PHE A 143 -1.80 3.07 -0.69
CA PHE A 143 -2.58 3.88 0.23
C PHE A 143 -4.07 3.80 -0.14
N TYR A 144 -4.88 3.33 0.78
CA TYR A 144 -6.34 3.29 0.68
C TYR A 144 -6.96 4.35 1.57
N MET A 145 -7.97 5.06 1.08
CA MET A 145 -8.60 6.17 1.78
C MET A 145 -10.10 6.22 1.51
N VAL A 146 -10.86 6.59 2.54
CA VAL A 146 -12.25 7.01 2.44
C VAL A 146 -12.44 8.29 3.26
N MET A 147 -13.22 9.24 2.73
CA MET A 147 -13.53 10.51 3.39
C MET A 147 -15.04 10.65 3.56
N LYS A 148 -15.48 11.27 4.66
CA LYS A 148 -16.88 11.43 4.99
C LYS A 148 -17.60 12.41 4.04
N GLU A 149 -17.00 13.57 3.80
CA GLU A 149 -17.64 14.66 3.07
C GLU A 149 -17.17 14.78 1.63
N THR A 150 -16.02 14.22 1.27
CA THR A 150 -15.43 14.41 -0.04
C THR A 150 -15.19 13.10 -0.75
N SER A 151 -15.41 13.08 -2.07
CA SER A 151 -15.08 11.92 -2.88
C SER A 151 -13.56 11.80 -3.06
N VAL A 152 -13.02 10.64 -2.73
CA VAL A 152 -11.62 10.28 -3.02
C VAL A 152 -11.52 9.89 -4.49
N LYS A 153 -10.59 10.51 -5.22
CA LYS A 153 -10.28 10.09 -6.59
C LYS A 153 -9.41 8.84 -6.54
N GLU A 154 -9.86 7.80 -7.22
CA GLU A 154 -9.08 6.59 -7.35
C GLU A 154 -7.80 6.87 -8.14
N LYS A 155 -6.69 6.27 -7.69
CA LYS A 155 -5.42 6.33 -8.42
C LYS A 155 -5.63 5.76 -9.82
N ASP A 156 -5.37 6.58 -10.83
CA ASP A 156 -5.52 6.21 -12.24
C ASP A 156 -4.66 4.98 -12.59
N THR A 157 -5.12 4.21 -13.55
CA THR A 157 -4.45 3.00 -14.01
C THR A 157 -4.16 3.10 -15.51
N GLY A 158 -3.07 2.48 -15.98
CA GLY A 158 -2.72 2.43 -17.39
C GLY A 158 -1.57 3.37 -17.77
N PHE A 159 -1.69 4.07 -18.90
CA PHE A 159 -0.58 4.84 -19.48
C PHE A 159 -0.07 5.96 -18.56
N CYS A 160 -0.96 6.67 -17.88
CA CYS A 160 -0.58 7.70 -16.91
C CYS A 160 0.24 7.13 -15.75
N GLN A 161 -0.06 5.91 -15.31
CA GLN A 161 0.71 5.23 -14.28
C GLN A 161 2.10 4.81 -14.77
N LEU A 162 2.21 4.34 -16.01
CA LEU A 162 3.50 4.01 -16.62
C LEU A 162 4.39 5.25 -16.76
N PHE A 163 3.81 6.36 -17.23
CA PHE A 163 4.53 7.64 -17.31
C PHE A 163 4.96 8.11 -15.92
N SER A 164 4.07 8.08 -14.94
CA SER A 164 4.38 8.45 -13.56
C SER A 164 5.49 7.58 -12.96
N PHE A 165 5.50 6.29 -13.27
CA PHE A 165 6.54 5.35 -12.87
C PHE A 165 7.92 5.74 -13.43
N LEU A 166 8.00 6.01 -14.74
CA LEU A 166 9.25 6.42 -15.37
C LEU A 166 9.74 7.78 -14.86
N ALA A 167 8.84 8.75 -14.78
CA ALA A 167 9.16 10.09 -14.27
C ALA A 167 9.62 10.07 -12.81
N SER A 168 8.95 9.28 -11.96
CA SER A 168 9.33 9.15 -10.55
C SER A 168 10.69 8.47 -10.38
N ASN A 169 10.97 7.41 -11.15
CA ASN A 169 12.30 6.78 -11.14
C ASN A 169 13.40 7.76 -11.57
N PHE A 170 13.12 8.63 -12.54
CA PHE A 170 14.07 9.68 -12.94
C PHE A 170 14.28 10.71 -11.82
N LEU A 171 13.19 11.28 -11.30
CA LEU A 171 13.24 12.38 -10.31
C LEU A 171 13.79 11.94 -8.95
N LEU A 172 13.41 10.78 -8.45
CA LEU A 172 13.85 10.30 -7.15
C LEU A 172 15.30 9.82 -7.14
N LEU A 173 15.83 9.47 -8.30
CA LEU A 173 17.26 9.16 -8.47
C LEU A 173 18.11 10.39 -8.83
N LEU A 174 17.53 11.59 -8.81
CA LEU A 174 18.27 12.83 -9.05
C LEU A 174 19.58 12.95 -8.23
N PRO A 175 19.63 12.55 -6.94
CA PRO A 175 20.89 12.55 -6.20
C PRO A 175 21.98 11.69 -6.84
N VAL A 176 21.62 10.54 -7.39
CA VAL A 176 22.57 9.62 -8.10
C VAL A 176 23.04 10.29 -9.39
N TRP A 177 22.12 10.86 -10.19
CA TRP A 177 22.46 11.55 -11.44
C TRP A 177 23.41 12.72 -11.20
N LEU A 178 23.16 13.52 -10.16
CA LEU A 178 24.01 14.66 -9.79
C LEU A 178 25.39 14.20 -9.30
N GLN A 179 25.47 13.15 -8.51
CA GLN A 179 26.76 12.59 -8.08
C GLN A 179 27.57 12.04 -9.26
N LEU A 180 26.92 11.33 -10.18
CA LEU A 180 27.55 10.79 -11.37
C LEU A 180 28.02 11.91 -12.31
N PHE A 181 27.18 12.93 -12.51
CA PHE A 181 27.54 14.12 -13.28
C PHE A 181 28.80 14.82 -12.73
N ARG A 182 28.90 14.94 -11.40
CA ARG A 182 30.07 15.58 -10.76
C ARG A 182 31.34 14.75 -10.85
N ARG A 183 31.21 13.41 -10.78
CA ARG A 183 32.37 12.50 -10.76
C ARG A 183 32.84 12.13 -12.16
N SER A 184 31.92 11.89 -13.08
CA SER A 184 32.19 11.44 -14.44
C SER A 184 31.06 11.86 -15.39
N PRO A 185 31.04 13.11 -15.87
CA PRO A 185 29.98 13.61 -16.74
C PRO A 185 29.80 12.79 -18.01
N GLN A 186 30.89 12.24 -18.53
CA GLN A 186 30.89 11.43 -19.76
C GLN A 186 30.17 10.09 -19.58
N SER A 187 30.15 9.53 -18.38
CA SER A 187 29.49 8.26 -18.06
C SER A 187 27.98 8.41 -17.80
N LEU A 188 27.50 9.62 -17.50
CA LEU A 188 26.11 9.86 -17.13
C LEU A 188 25.12 9.40 -18.20
N PRO A 189 25.25 9.76 -19.50
CA PRO A 189 24.29 9.30 -20.53
C PRO A 189 24.26 7.78 -20.68
N VAL A 190 25.43 7.14 -20.60
CA VAL A 190 25.54 5.68 -20.71
C VAL A 190 24.86 5.00 -19.53
N PHE A 191 25.09 5.48 -18.31
CA PHE A 191 24.48 4.91 -17.11
C PHE A 191 22.96 5.13 -17.10
N MET A 192 22.48 6.33 -17.45
CA MET A 192 21.05 6.61 -17.56
C MET A 192 20.37 5.74 -18.62
N SER A 193 20.98 5.63 -19.82
CA SER A 193 20.42 4.79 -20.87
C SER A 193 20.36 3.32 -20.47
N ALA A 194 21.41 2.80 -19.86
CA ALA A 194 21.43 1.43 -19.35
C ALA A 194 20.35 1.20 -18.27
N TYR A 195 20.23 2.11 -17.31
CA TYR A 195 19.23 2.03 -16.26
C TYR A 195 17.81 1.99 -16.83
N PHE A 196 17.44 2.94 -17.71
CA PHE A 196 16.12 2.99 -18.31
C PHE A 196 15.86 1.85 -19.29
N THR A 197 16.89 1.34 -19.96
CA THR A 197 16.78 0.13 -20.78
C THR A 197 16.41 -1.08 -19.93
N VAL A 198 17.10 -1.32 -18.82
CA VAL A 198 16.80 -2.42 -17.90
C VAL A 198 15.39 -2.26 -17.33
N LEU A 199 15.03 -1.05 -16.90
CA LEU A 199 13.68 -0.77 -16.37
C LEU A 199 12.58 -1.03 -17.40
N THR A 200 12.81 -0.62 -18.65
CA THR A 200 11.87 -0.85 -19.75
C THR A 200 11.75 -2.33 -20.07
N LEU A 201 12.88 -3.05 -20.17
CA LEU A 201 12.87 -4.50 -20.38
C LEU A 201 12.13 -5.22 -19.27
N PHE A 202 12.30 -4.82 -18.02
CA PHE A 202 11.55 -5.38 -16.90
C PHE A 202 10.04 -5.20 -17.04
N VAL A 203 9.58 -3.98 -17.43
CA VAL A 203 8.15 -3.71 -17.68
C VAL A 203 7.62 -4.53 -18.85
N LEU A 204 8.40 -4.62 -19.95
CA LEU A 204 8.00 -5.34 -21.16
C LEU A 204 7.96 -6.86 -20.96
N THR A 205 8.92 -7.45 -20.25
CA THR A 205 8.91 -8.89 -19.96
C THR A 205 7.70 -9.28 -19.11
N ARG A 206 7.36 -8.45 -18.12
CA ARG A 206 6.15 -8.63 -17.32
C ARG A 206 4.87 -8.44 -18.13
N TYR A 207 4.84 -7.47 -19.05
CA TYR A 207 3.73 -7.30 -19.97
C TYR A 207 3.58 -8.51 -20.89
N ALA A 208 4.69 -9.03 -21.44
CA ALA A 208 4.66 -10.24 -22.28
C ALA A 208 4.05 -11.44 -21.54
N GLY A 209 4.31 -11.58 -20.24
CA GLY A 209 3.66 -12.59 -19.40
C GLY A 209 2.14 -12.43 -19.39
N THR A 210 1.61 -11.21 -19.35
CA THR A 210 0.16 -10.97 -19.35
C THR A 210 -0.54 -11.39 -20.64
N LEU A 211 0.18 -11.46 -21.76
CA LEU A 211 -0.39 -11.87 -23.06
C LEU A 211 -0.80 -13.36 -23.08
N PHE A 212 -0.26 -14.17 -22.20
CA PHE A 212 -0.66 -15.58 -22.05
C PHE A 212 -1.93 -15.75 -21.20
N SER A 213 -2.40 -14.69 -20.56
CA SER A 213 -3.64 -14.67 -19.79
C SER A 213 -4.79 -14.12 -20.63
N ARG A 214 -6.00 -14.68 -20.44
CA ARG A 214 -7.23 -14.18 -21.08
C ARG A 214 -7.85 -12.98 -20.36
N ARG A 215 -7.17 -12.42 -19.35
CA ARG A 215 -7.66 -11.33 -18.50
C ARG A 215 -7.24 -9.98 -19.02
N SER A 216 -7.97 -8.94 -18.63
CA SER A 216 -7.55 -7.55 -18.80
C SER A 216 -6.56 -7.18 -17.70
N TRP A 217 -5.42 -6.62 -18.11
CA TRP A 217 -4.34 -6.21 -17.20
C TRP A 217 -4.09 -4.72 -17.31
N LYS A 218 -3.82 -4.08 -16.18
CA LYS A 218 -3.47 -2.66 -16.11
C LYS A 218 -2.17 -2.47 -15.36
N PHE A 219 -1.34 -1.57 -15.87
CA PHE A 219 -0.12 -1.19 -15.18
C PHE A 219 -0.48 -0.37 -13.94
N ARG A 220 0.11 -0.73 -12.82
CA ARG A 220 0.00 -0.02 -11.55
C ARG A 220 1.37 0.31 -11.03
N PHE A 221 1.54 1.58 -10.65
CA PHE A 221 2.75 2.10 -10.04
C PHE A 221 2.50 2.33 -8.56
N ASN A 222 3.40 1.81 -7.74
CA ASN A 222 3.34 2.00 -6.30
C ASN A 222 4.35 3.07 -5.86
N ASN A 223 3.89 4.09 -5.13
CA ASN A 223 4.75 5.13 -4.57
C ASN A 223 5.51 4.66 -3.32
N GLY A 224 5.21 3.47 -2.82
CA GLY A 224 5.95 2.84 -1.75
C GLY A 224 7.39 2.58 -2.18
N GLY A 225 8.31 2.75 -1.27
CA GLY A 225 9.74 2.70 -1.58
C GLY A 225 10.34 4.03 -2.02
N SER A 226 9.56 5.08 -2.31
CA SER A 226 10.10 6.40 -2.69
C SER A 226 11.13 6.93 -1.69
N PHE A 227 10.86 6.78 -0.42
CA PHE A 227 11.79 7.17 0.65
C PHE A 227 13.09 6.36 0.55
N LEU A 228 13.00 5.06 0.35
CA LEU A 228 14.16 4.18 0.23
C LEU A 228 14.96 4.49 -1.05
N THR A 229 14.27 4.78 -2.15
CA THR A 229 14.91 5.21 -3.41
C THR A 229 15.73 6.49 -3.20
N VAL A 230 15.16 7.51 -2.54
CA VAL A 230 15.88 8.75 -2.26
C VAL A 230 17.02 8.51 -1.27
N LEU A 231 16.78 7.80 -0.18
CA LEU A 231 17.78 7.52 0.85
C LEU A 231 18.99 6.80 0.26
N LEU A 232 18.78 5.71 -0.47
CA LEU A 232 19.85 4.96 -1.11
C LEU A 232 20.54 5.78 -2.22
N GLY A 233 19.77 6.64 -2.93
CA GLY A 233 20.30 7.57 -3.91
C GLY A 233 21.28 8.58 -3.32
N LEU A 234 21.07 9.04 -2.09
CA LEU A 234 22.03 9.91 -1.38
C LEU A 234 23.39 9.20 -1.13
N PHE A 235 23.37 7.89 -0.99
CA PHE A 235 24.59 7.08 -0.86
C PHE A 235 25.15 6.58 -2.20
N GLY A 236 24.59 7.06 -3.33
CA GLY A 236 25.06 6.70 -4.68
C GLY A 236 24.57 5.35 -5.21
N ASN A 237 23.58 4.75 -4.53
CA ASN A 237 22.99 3.48 -4.96
C ASN A 237 21.64 3.72 -5.68
N THR A 238 21.35 2.88 -6.68
CA THR A 238 20.05 2.91 -7.36
C THR A 238 19.11 1.91 -6.71
N PHE A 239 17.91 2.38 -6.37
CA PHE A 239 16.81 1.53 -5.92
C PHE A 239 15.57 1.91 -6.73
N PRO A 240 15.18 1.10 -7.74
CA PRO A 240 14.05 1.43 -8.59
C PRO A 240 12.74 1.33 -7.80
N MET A 241 11.83 2.25 -8.08
CA MET A 241 10.48 2.16 -7.56
C MET A 241 9.73 0.99 -8.21
N ASN A 242 8.79 0.44 -7.48
CA ASN A 242 8.06 -0.74 -7.92
C ASN A 242 6.88 -0.36 -8.84
N GLY A 243 6.73 -1.10 -9.94
CA GLY A 243 5.60 -1.02 -10.86
C GLY A 243 5.38 -2.39 -11.48
N ASN A 244 4.10 -2.77 -11.62
CA ASN A 244 3.75 -4.08 -12.16
C ASN A 244 2.41 -4.05 -12.88
N TRP A 245 2.12 -5.13 -13.59
CA TRP A 245 0.84 -5.37 -14.22
C TRP A 245 -0.06 -6.15 -13.26
N TYR A 246 -1.30 -5.69 -13.11
CA TYR A 246 -2.31 -6.30 -12.25
C TYR A 246 -3.60 -6.52 -13.04
N PRO A 247 -4.33 -7.62 -12.79
CA PRO A 247 -5.62 -7.84 -13.42
C PRO A 247 -6.65 -6.82 -12.94
N ASP A 248 -7.56 -6.43 -13.82
CA ASP A 248 -8.63 -5.47 -13.50
C ASP A 248 -9.58 -5.97 -12.43
N LYS A 249 -9.84 -7.28 -12.43
CA LYS A 249 -10.75 -7.92 -11.49
C LYS A 249 -10.05 -9.05 -10.75
N TYR A 250 -10.28 -9.11 -9.47
CA TYR A 250 -9.85 -10.25 -8.66
C TYR A 250 -10.89 -11.37 -8.71
N GLU A 251 -10.39 -12.60 -8.82
CA GLU A 251 -11.18 -13.81 -8.72
C GLU A 251 -10.47 -14.82 -7.81
N ASN A 252 -11.21 -15.45 -6.91
CA ASN A 252 -10.62 -16.49 -6.07
C ASN A 252 -10.73 -17.87 -6.76
N THR A 253 -10.06 -18.01 -7.90
CA THR A 253 -10.03 -19.24 -8.71
C THR A 253 -8.59 -19.76 -8.83
N PRO A 254 -8.39 -21.08 -9.01
CA PRO A 254 -7.06 -21.65 -9.28
C PRO A 254 -6.39 -21.03 -10.51
N ASP A 255 -7.16 -20.76 -11.56
CA ASP A 255 -6.67 -20.12 -12.79
C ASP A 255 -6.19 -18.70 -12.53
N PHE A 256 -6.89 -17.93 -11.68
CA PHE A 256 -6.42 -16.61 -11.29
C PHE A 256 -5.07 -16.68 -10.57
N ARG A 257 -4.89 -17.63 -9.64
CA ARG A 257 -3.61 -17.78 -8.92
C ARG A 257 -2.47 -18.17 -9.85
N ARG A 258 -2.75 -19.04 -10.84
CA ARG A 258 -1.77 -19.40 -11.87
C ARG A 258 -1.39 -18.19 -12.70
N ASP A 259 -2.36 -17.39 -13.16
CA ASP A 259 -2.13 -16.20 -13.96
C ASP A 259 -1.35 -15.12 -13.19
N MET A 260 -1.50 -15.05 -11.86
CA MET A 260 -0.73 -14.14 -11.01
C MET A 260 0.71 -14.60 -10.73
N ALA A 261 1.03 -15.87 -11.01
CA ALA A 261 2.37 -16.42 -10.83
C ALA A 261 3.27 -16.25 -12.07
N ILE A 262 2.72 -15.74 -13.18
CA ILE A 262 3.42 -15.40 -14.42
C ILE A 262 4.04 -14.00 -14.28
#